data_885f2b8ec6b96d55b15205b36bc310b5
#
_entry.id   885f2b8ec6b96d55b15205b36bc310b5
#
_cell.length_a   1.000
_cell.length_b   1.000
_cell.length_c   1.000
_cell.angle_alpha   90.00
_cell.angle_beta   90.00
_cell.angle_gamma   90.00
#
_symmetry.space_group_name_H-M   'P 1'
#
loop_
_entity.id
_entity.type
_entity.pdbx_description
1 polymer ?
#
loop_
_entity_poly.entity_id
_entity_poly.type
_entity_poly.pdbx_seq_one_letter_code
_entity_poly.pdbx_strand_id
1 'polypeptide(L)'
;RLGVATPEKQTIVVDYSAPNVAKEMHVGHLRSTIIGDAAVRTLEFLGHKVIRANHVGDWGTQFGMLIAWLEKQQQENAGEMKVSTAMRKSITTKMKSLPSVHVTTW
;
A
#
# COMPACT_ATOMS: atom_id res chain seq x y z
N ARG A 1 -3.60 -29.82 16.16
CA ARG A 1 -3.96 -29.54 14.75
C ARG A 1 -5.40 -29.90 14.35
N LEU A 2 -6.26 -30.14 15.30
CA LEU A 2 -7.69 -30.41 15.09
C LEU A 2 -7.99 -31.51 14.03
N GLY A 3 -7.13 -32.50 13.89
CA GLY A 3 -7.29 -33.58 12.92
C GLY A 3 -6.98 -33.23 11.45
N VAL A 4 -6.46 -32.06 11.20
CA VAL A 4 -6.10 -31.62 9.85
C VAL A 4 -4.77 -32.24 9.42
N ALA A 5 -4.75 -32.87 8.26
CA ALA A 5 -3.52 -33.40 7.67
C ALA A 5 -2.54 -32.25 7.34
N THR A 6 -1.26 -32.51 7.56
CA THR A 6 -0.21 -31.55 7.19
C THR A 6 0.10 -31.72 5.71
N PRO A 7 -0.23 -30.75 4.84
CA PRO A 7 0.17 -30.81 3.46
C PRO A 7 1.68 -30.60 3.30
N GLU A 8 2.20 -30.84 2.13
CA GLU A 8 3.57 -30.53 1.79
C GLU A 8 3.86 -29.03 1.99
N LYS A 9 4.95 -28.71 2.70
CA LYS A 9 5.30 -27.31 3.00
C LYS A 9 5.65 -26.54 1.74
N GLN A 10 4.93 -25.48 1.49
CA GLN A 10 5.16 -24.54 0.38
C GLN A 10 5.44 -23.14 0.91
N THR A 11 6.13 -22.35 0.11
CA THR A 11 6.28 -20.92 0.36
C THR A 11 5.22 -20.17 -0.44
N ILE A 12 4.33 -19.47 0.25
CA ILE A 12 3.18 -18.79 -0.35
C ILE A 12 3.29 -17.29 -0.06
N VAL A 13 3.16 -16.49 -1.10
CA VAL A 13 3.09 -15.03 -0.97
C VAL A 13 1.63 -14.62 -1.05
N VAL A 14 1.14 -13.91 -0.04
CA VAL A 14 -0.21 -13.34 -0.02
C VAL A 14 -0.12 -11.84 0.02
N ASP A 15 -0.61 -11.21 -1.03
CA ASP A 15 -0.73 -9.76 -1.14
C ASP A 15 -2.16 -9.36 -0.76
N TYR A 16 -2.29 -8.54 0.26
CA TYR A 16 -3.59 -8.10 0.76
C TYR A 16 -3.51 -6.71 1.39
N SER A 17 -4.67 -6.12 1.65
CA SER A 17 -4.86 -4.74 2.07
C SER A 17 -4.74 -3.73 0.92
N ALA A 18 -3.56 -3.45 0.41
CA ALA A 18 -3.28 -2.60 -0.76
C ALA A 18 -4.14 -1.33 -0.86
N PRO A 19 -4.20 -0.47 0.17
CA PRO A 19 -5.02 0.73 0.13
C PRO A 19 -4.44 1.78 -0.82
N ASN A 20 -5.31 2.60 -1.41
CA ASN A 20 -4.90 3.76 -2.19
C ASN A 20 -4.26 4.82 -1.29
N VAL A 21 -3.10 5.33 -1.68
CA VAL A 21 -2.34 6.31 -0.89
C VAL A 21 -3.02 7.68 -0.84
N ALA A 22 -3.73 8.06 -1.89
CA ALA A 22 -4.37 9.38 -2.04
C ALA A 22 -5.84 9.41 -1.58
N LYS A 23 -6.31 8.38 -0.90
CA LYS A 23 -7.70 8.27 -0.46
C LYS A 23 -7.79 7.79 0.97
N GLU A 24 -8.76 8.29 1.71
CA GLU A 24 -9.05 7.79 3.05
C GLU A 24 -9.52 6.34 3.02
N MET A 25 -9.08 5.57 3.99
CA MET A 25 -9.51 4.19 4.15
C MET A 25 -10.99 4.15 4.59
N HIS A 26 -11.72 3.20 4.06
CA HIS A 26 -13.11 2.95 4.40
C HIS A 26 -13.37 1.46 4.70
N VAL A 27 -14.60 1.13 5.04
CA VAL A 27 -14.98 -0.24 5.43
C VAL A 27 -14.66 -1.30 4.36
N GLY A 28 -14.66 -0.92 3.09
CA GLY A 28 -14.27 -1.83 2.01
C GLY A 28 -12.80 -2.27 2.08
N HIS A 29 -11.91 -1.39 2.48
CA HIS A 29 -10.50 -1.72 2.72
C HIS A 29 -10.32 -2.63 3.93
N LEU A 30 -11.08 -2.40 4.99
CA LEU A 30 -11.09 -3.25 6.18
C LEU A 30 -11.49 -4.69 5.83
N ARG A 31 -12.52 -4.85 5.02
CA ARG A 31 -12.97 -6.17 4.55
C ARG A 31 -11.86 -6.92 3.81
N SER A 32 -11.20 -6.28 2.87
CA SER A 32 -10.07 -6.86 2.14
C SER A 32 -8.94 -7.29 3.07
N THR A 33 -8.59 -6.45 4.03
CA THR A 33 -7.56 -6.74 5.03
C THR A 33 -7.92 -7.93 5.91
N ILE A 34 -9.15 -8.02 6.38
CA ILE A 34 -9.63 -9.13 7.23
C ILE A 34 -9.61 -10.46 6.45
N ILE A 35 -10.10 -10.46 5.22
CA ILE A 35 -10.11 -11.67 4.38
C ILE A 35 -8.68 -12.15 4.12
N GLY A 36 -7.78 -11.25 3.77
CA GLY A 36 -6.38 -11.58 3.53
C GLY A 36 -5.67 -12.11 4.77
N ASP A 37 -5.89 -11.49 5.92
CA ASP A 37 -5.30 -11.94 7.19
C ASP A 37 -5.84 -13.32 7.62
N ALA A 38 -7.12 -13.57 7.45
CA ALA A 38 -7.71 -14.87 7.72
C ALA A 38 -7.12 -15.97 6.82
N ALA A 39 -6.94 -15.70 5.54
CA ALA A 39 -6.29 -16.62 4.61
C ALA A 39 -4.85 -16.92 5.02
N VAL A 40 -4.07 -15.90 5.37
CA VAL A 40 -2.69 -16.06 5.83
C VAL A 40 -2.61 -16.92 7.08
N ARG A 41 -3.43 -16.65 8.09
CA ARG A 41 -3.46 -17.42 9.34
C ARG A 41 -3.83 -18.87 9.09
N THR A 42 -4.76 -19.13 8.18
CA THR A 42 -5.14 -20.49 7.80
C THR A 42 -3.99 -21.24 7.14
N LEU A 43 -3.29 -20.60 6.21
CA LEU A 43 -2.13 -21.19 5.54
C LEU A 43 -0.96 -21.45 6.50
N GLU A 44 -0.69 -20.52 7.44
CA GLU A 44 0.30 -20.72 8.49
C GLU A 44 -0.06 -21.87 9.42
N PHE A 45 -1.33 -22.00 9.78
CA PHE A 45 -1.84 -23.12 10.57
C PHE A 45 -1.63 -24.48 9.89
N LEU A 46 -1.78 -24.51 8.55
CA LEU A 46 -1.52 -25.72 7.77
C LEU A 46 -0.03 -26.07 7.65
N GLY A 47 0.87 -25.20 8.10
CA GLY A 47 2.31 -25.43 8.12
C GLY A 47 3.07 -24.84 6.93
N HIS A 48 2.44 -24.07 6.08
CA HIS A 48 3.11 -23.36 4.99
C HIS A 48 3.91 -22.16 5.52
N LYS A 49 4.97 -21.82 4.81
CA LYS A 49 5.67 -20.55 5.01
C LYS A 49 4.93 -19.45 4.22
N VAL A 50 4.35 -18.50 4.92
CA VAL A 50 3.59 -17.41 4.29
C VAL A 50 4.36 -16.10 4.39
N ILE A 51 4.53 -15.45 3.25
CA ILE A 51 5.09 -14.11 3.15
C ILE A 51 3.93 -13.15 2.98
N ARG A 52 3.76 -12.25 3.94
CA ARG A 52 2.74 -11.21 3.90
C ARG A 52 3.27 -10.04 3.08
N ALA A 53 2.63 -9.74 2.00
CA ALA A 53 2.98 -8.62 1.13
C ALA A 53 1.86 -7.59 1.11
N ASN A 54 2.22 -6.34 0.97
CA ASN A 54 1.27 -5.24 0.81
C ASN A 54 1.80 -4.30 -0.27
N HIS A 55 1.18 -4.32 -1.43
CA HIS A 55 1.50 -3.41 -2.52
C HIS A 55 0.76 -2.11 -2.30
N VAL A 56 1.47 -1.10 -1.82
CA VAL A 56 0.94 0.24 -1.58
C VAL A 56 1.45 1.17 -2.67
N GLY A 57 0.55 1.89 -3.29
CA GLY A 57 0.87 2.87 -4.32
C GLY A 57 0.07 2.62 -5.59
N ASP A 58 -0.85 3.52 -5.81
CA ASP A 58 -1.63 3.57 -7.03
C ASP A 58 -1.30 4.87 -7.76
N TRP A 59 -0.85 4.76 -8.99
CA TRP A 59 -0.61 5.88 -9.91
C TRP A 59 -1.91 6.33 -10.60
N GLY A 60 -3.04 6.05 -9.99
CA GLY A 60 -4.34 6.36 -10.53
C GLY A 60 -4.65 7.85 -10.63
N THR A 61 -5.78 8.16 -11.25
CA THR A 61 -6.28 9.52 -11.49
C THR A 61 -6.33 10.37 -10.22
N GLN A 62 -6.61 9.77 -9.07
CA GLN A 62 -6.67 10.46 -7.78
C GLN A 62 -5.32 11.03 -7.35
N PHE A 63 -4.24 10.32 -7.60
CA PHE A 63 -2.90 10.80 -7.32
C PHE A 63 -2.51 11.94 -8.26
N GLY A 64 -2.88 11.83 -9.53
CA GLY A 64 -2.72 12.90 -10.50
C GLY A 64 -3.48 14.19 -10.12
N MET A 65 -4.71 14.07 -9.63
CA MET A 65 -5.49 15.20 -9.14
C MET A 65 -4.85 15.87 -7.92
N LEU A 66 -4.28 15.09 -7.00
CA LEU A 66 -3.57 15.62 -5.83
C LEU A 66 -2.35 16.44 -6.25
N ILE A 67 -1.58 15.94 -7.21
CA ILE A 67 -0.41 16.66 -7.76
C ILE A 67 -0.85 17.96 -8.44
N ALA A 68 -1.85 17.91 -9.29
CA ALA A 68 -2.37 19.08 -9.99
C ALA A 68 -2.89 20.15 -9.02
N TRP A 69 -3.57 19.72 -7.94
CA TRP A 69 -4.02 20.63 -6.89
C TRP A 69 -2.86 21.29 -6.15
N LEU A 70 -1.82 20.52 -5.80
CA LEU A 70 -0.61 21.05 -5.16
C LEU A 70 0.14 22.04 -6.06
N GLU A 71 0.24 21.77 -7.36
CA GLU A 71 0.84 22.68 -8.32
C GLU A 71 0.06 23.98 -8.45
N LYS A 72 -1.27 23.91 -8.48
CA LYS A 72 -2.14 25.08 -8.49
C LYS A 72 -1.98 25.92 -7.24
N GLN A 73 -1.97 25.30 -6.06
CA GLN A 73 -1.72 26.00 -4.81
C GLN A 73 -0.34 26.68 -4.75
N GLN A 74 0.67 26.06 -5.33
CA GLN A 74 1.98 26.67 -5.43
C GLN A 74 1.98 27.93 -6.29
N GLN A 75 1.23 27.96 -7.39
CA GLN A 75 1.10 29.12 -8.25
C GLN A 75 0.33 30.27 -7.57
N GLU A 76 -0.67 29.94 -6.77
CA GLU A 76 -1.48 30.91 -6.01
C GLU A 76 -0.74 31.47 -4.80
N ASN A 77 0.09 30.68 -4.13
CA ASN A 77 0.81 31.02 -2.90
C ASN A 77 2.32 31.19 -3.11
N ALA A 78 2.74 31.82 -4.17
CA ALA A 78 4.15 32.01 -4.52
C ALA A 78 5.02 32.71 -3.44
N GLY A 79 4.42 33.25 -2.37
CA GLY A 79 5.09 33.89 -1.24
C GLY A 79 5.34 33.01 -0.01
N GLU A 80 4.67 31.85 0.15
CA GLU A 80 4.80 30.93 1.30
C GLU A 80 5.55 29.62 0.95
N MET A 81 6.50 29.69 0.07
CA MET A 81 7.06 28.57 -0.68
C MET A 81 7.93 27.56 0.07
N LYS A 82 8.32 27.79 1.33
CA LYS A 82 9.32 26.91 1.97
C LYS A 82 8.79 25.52 2.36
N VAL A 83 7.54 25.42 2.78
CA VAL A 83 6.94 24.15 3.21
C VAL A 83 6.43 23.35 2.01
N SER A 84 5.82 24.01 1.02
CA SER A 84 5.30 23.34 -0.17
C SER A 84 6.42 22.83 -1.10
N THR A 85 7.55 23.53 -1.17
CA THR A 85 8.72 23.07 -1.92
C THR A 85 9.37 21.84 -1.30
N ALA A 86 9.40 21.75 0.04
CA ALA A 86 9.88 20.57 0.74
C ALA A 86 8.95 19.36 0.50
N MET A 87 7.64 19.54 0.55
CA MET A 87 6.66 18.50 0.20
C MET A 87 6.78 18.07 -1.25
N ARG A 88 6.92 19.00 -2.19
CA ARG A 88 7.11 18.71 -3.61
C ARG A 88 8.39 17.91 -3.84
N LYS A 89 9.50 18.31 -3.25
CA LYS A 89 10.76 17.54 -3.31
C LYS A 89 10.59 16.15 -2.73
N SER A 90 9.94 16.02 -1.60
CA SER A 90 9.68 14.74 -0.97
C SER A 90 8.81 13.83 -1.85
N ILE A 91 7.72 14.34 -2.39
CA ILE A 91 6.83 13.60 -3.30
C ILE A 91 7.57 13.25 -4.60
N THR A 92 8.26 14.19 -5.23
CA THR A 92 8.99 13.97 -6.48
C THR A 92 10.15 12.99 -6.29
N THR A 93 10.88 13.08 -5.19
CA THR A 93 11.95 12.14 -4.85
C THR A 93 11.39 10.75 -4.58
N LYS A 94 10.28 10.68 -3.86
CA LYS A 94 9.56 9.43 -3.61
C LYS A 94 9.04 8.81 -4.91
N MET A 95 8.53 9.63 -5.83
CA MET A 95 8.08 9.20 -7.15
C MET A 95 9.21 8.69 -8.05
N LYS A 96 10.41 9.28 -7.98
CA LYS A 96 11.59 8.87 -8.75
C LYS A 96 12.29 7.63 -8.16
N SER A 97 12.20 7.42 -6.86
CA SER A 97 12.83 6.30 -6.15
C SER A 97 11.95 5.06 -6.05
N LEU A 98 10.65 5.17 -6.39
CA LEU A 98 9.73 4.06 -6.37
C LEU A 98 9.79 3.32 -7.71
N PRO A 99 10.23 2.05 -7.75
CA PRO A 99 9.69 1.14 -8.73
C PRO A 99 8.17 1.11 -8.49
N SER A 100 7.40 0.91 -9.53
CA SER A 100 5.92 1.01 -9.54
C SER A 100 5.18 0.18 -8.46
N VAL A 101 5.90 -0.44 -7.54
CA VAL A 101 5.37 -1.34 -6.51
C VAL A 101 6.27 -1.29 -5.26
N HIS A 102 5.71 -0.84 -4.14
CA HIS A 102 6.34 -1.01 -2.82
C HIS A 102 5.78 -2.26 -2.16
N VAL A 103 6.62 -3.26 -1.99
CA VAL A 103 6.30 -4.44 -1.18
C VAL A 103 6.72 -4.14 0.26
N THR A 104 5.76 -3.93 1.13
CA THR A 104 6.03 -3.88 2.57
C THR A 104 5.79 -5.26 3.15
N THR A 105 6.83 -5.87 3.69
CA THR A 105 6.72 -7.13 4.44
C THR A 105 6.32 -6.81 5.86
N TRP A 106 5.28 -7.43 6.33
CA TRP A 106 4.79 -7.31 7.71
C TRP A 106 5.58 -8.23 8.65
#